data_ebc80ec05bc5f1a081044cea30a8c9c1
#
_entry.id   ebc80ec05bc5f1a081044cea30a8c9c1
#
_cell.length_a   1.000
_cell.length_b   1.000
_cell.length_c   1.000
_cell.angle_alpha   90.00
_cell.angle_beta   90.00
_cell.angle_gamma   90.00
#
_symmetry.space_group_name_H-M   'P 1'
#
loop_
_entity.id
_entity.type
_entity.pdbx_description
1 polymer ?
#
loop_
_entity_poly.entity_id
_entity_poly.type
_entity_poly.pdbx_seq_one_letter_code
_entity_poly.pdbx_strand_id
1 'polypeptide(L)'
;MNIHSFLADGDQQSNKYKFVLNITHKAQEHRKNDNGESALRDSYLRSCALRSAQQGDYTEAIALLSQLISRHPYNAVDYNNRGLIYFQSGETQKALDDYNTALKINPNLASAYNNRANYYAACGELAAALADYDQAIDLNPRHVRAWINRGITWRDLGQYEEAIENFEVALLFGQLEGHIWAERGRTYHLWGDWNCAIADYHRALTQLPSMDNSKDVTGCRLRLQLENWLNELLSDQRPNW
;
A
#
# COMPACT_ATOMS: atom_id res chain seq x y z
N MET A 1 47.75 -64.43 25.20
CA MET A 1 46.63 -64.04 24.32
C MET A 1 46.53 -62.56 24.34
N ASN A 2 46.74 -61.93 23.21
CA ASN A 2 46.92 -60.48 23.05
C ASN A 2 45.64 -59.65 23.25
N ILE A 3 45.69 -58.67 24.13
CA ILE A 3 44.64 -57.66 24.41
C ILE A 3 45.00 -56.35 23.65
N HIS A 4 45.36 -56.40 22.39
CA HIS A 4 45.77 -55.18 21.65
C HIS A 4 45.03 -54.94 20.32
N SER A 5 43.80 -55.40 20.14
CA SER A 5 43.09 -55.21 18.86
C SER A 5 41.72 -54.51 18.99
N PHE A 6 41.35 -53.90 20.12
CA PHE A 6 39.99 -53.27 20.29
C PHE A 6 40.00 -51.76 20.43
N LEU A 7 41.14 -51.05 20.29
CA LEU A 7 41.16 -49.59 20.45
C LEU A 7 41.33 -48.79 19.12
N ALA A 8 41.41 -49.45 17.96
CA ALA A 8 41.61 -48.75 16.68
C ALA A 8 40.34 -48.36 15.92
N ASP A 9 39.18 -48.98 16.24
CA ASP A 9 37.95 -48.70 15.49
C ASP A 9 37.08 -47.55 16.06
N GLY A 10 37.30 -47.15 17.31
CA GLY A 10 36.59 -46.04 17.95
C GLY A 10 36.97 -44.64 17.43
N ASP A 11 38.22 -44.46 17.08
CA ASP A 11 38.71 -43.14 16.69
C ASP A 11 38.40 -42.78 15.23
N GLN A 12 38.28 -43.77 14.33
CA GLN A 12 37.88 -43.51 12.95
C GLN A 12 36.40 -43.17 12.82
N GLN A 13 35.49 -43.75 13.60
CA GLN A 13 34.09 -43.39 13.59
C GLN A 13 33.89 -42.02 14.21
N SER A 14 34.55 -41.67 15.30
CA SER A 14 34.47 -40.34 15.92
C SER A 14 34.95 -39.24 14.98
N ASN A 15 36.00 -39.44 14.23
CA ASN A 15 36.51 -38.49 13.24
C ASN A 15 35.59 -38.39 12.01
N LYS A 16 34.96 -39.48 11.59
CA LYS A 16 33.99 -39.45 10.48
C LYS A 16 32.70 -38.67 10.87
N TYR A 17 32.21 -38.82 12.08
CA TYR A 17 31.06 -38.04 12.59
C TYR A 17 31.41 -36.55 12.77
N LYS A 18 32.59 -36.21 13.28
CA LYS A 18 33.06 -34.82 13.37
C LYS A 18 33.22 -34.17 11.98
N PHE A 19 33.71 -34.92 10.98
CA PHE A 19 33.85 -34.43 9.63
C PHE A 19 32.50 -34.20 8.94
N VAL A 20 31.51 -35.11 9.13
CA VAL A 20 30.16 -34.97 8.60
C VAL A 20 29.44 -33.79 9.27
N LEU A 21 29.55 -33.62 10.59
CA LEU A 21 28.97 -32.49 11.33
C LEU A 21 29.55 -31.14 10.87
N ASN A 22 30.86 -31.08 10.61
CA ASN A 22 31.51 -29.86 10.07
C ASN A 22 31.06 -29.50 8.64
N ILE A 23 30.85 -30.51 7.78
CA ILE A 23 30.33 -30.28 6.41
C ILE A 23 28.86 -29.78 6.48
N THR A 24 28.05 -30.37 7.35
CA THR A 24 26.64 -29.93 7.50
C THR A 24 26.54 -28.54 8.11
N HIS A 25 27.39 -28.18 9.08
CA HIS A 25 27.45 -26.83 9.65
C HIS A 25 27.91 -25.78 8.60
N LYS A 26 28.96 -26.04 7.87
CA LYS A 26 29.43 -25.16 6.78
C LYS A 26 28.39 -25.02 5.67
N ALA A 27 27.70 -26.10 5.30
CA ALA A 27 26.61 -26.05 4.31
C ALA A 27 25.39 -25.26 4.82
N GLN A 28 25.10 -25.31 6.13
CA GLN A 28 24.05 -24.51 6.76
C GLN A 28 24.43 -23.02 6.90
N GLU A 29 25.69 -22.71 7.18
CA GLU A 29 26.20 -21.34 7.20
C GLU A 29 26.22 -20.71 5.79
N HIS A 30 26.65 -21.42 4.76
CA HIS A 30 26.56 -20.96 3.37
C HIS A 30 25.12 -20.74 2.93
N ARG A 31 24.18 -21.65 3.26
CA ARG A 31 22.76 -21.47 2.95
C ARG A 31 22.15 -20.28 3.70
N LYS A 32 22.57 -19.99 4.94
CA LYS A 32 22.12 -18.80 5.68
C LYS A 32 22.66 -17.50 5.08
N ASN A 33 23.90 -17.48 4.62
CA ASN A 33 24.49 -16.32 3.93
C ASN A 33 23.85 -16.11 2.56
N ASP A 34 23.65 -17.15 1.76
CA ASP A 34 22.97 -17.08 0.46
C ASP A 34 21.53 -16.59 0.59
N ASN A 35 20.80 -17.06 1.61
CA ASN A 35 19.43 -16.59 1.88
C ASN A 35 19.40 -15.12 2.33
N GLY A 36 20.39 -14.68 3.10
CA GLY A 36 20.51 -13.28 3.52
C GLY A 36 20.80 -12.34 2.35
N GLU A 37 21.74 -12.71 1.49
CA GLU A 37 22.07 -11.95 0.29
C GLU A 37 20.91 -11.91 -0.72
N SER A 38 20.20 -13.04 -0.90
CA SER A 38 19.02 -13.11 -1.75
C SER A 38 17.91 -12.20 -1.23
N ALA A 39 17.61 -12.21 0.07
CA ALA A 39 16.60 -11.37 0.68
C ALA A 39 16.93 -9.87 0.55
N LEU A 40 18.19 -9.48 0.73
CA LEU A 40 18.66 -8.11 0.52
C LEU A 40 18.51 -7.67 -0.94
N ARG A 41 18.85 -8.56 -1.87
CA ARG A 41 18.70 -8.32 -3.31
C ARG A 41 17.24 -8.13 -3.70
N ASP A 42 16.33 -8.96 -3.18
CA ASP A 42 14.90 -8.85 -3.45
C ASP A 42 14.30 -7.57 -2.84
N SER A 43 14.72 -7.18 -1.64
CA SER A 43 14.36 -5.90 -1.03
C SER A 43 14.83 -4.71 -1.88
N TYR A 44 16.05 -4.78 -2.40
CA TYR A 44 16.59 -3.77 -3.31
C TYR A 44 15.77 -3.67 -4.61
N LEU A 45 15.43 -4.82 -5.23
CA LEU A 45 14.61 -4.84 -6.44
C LEU A 45 13.21 -4.25 -6.22
N ARG A 46 12.57 -4.53 -5.05
CA ARG A 46 11.30 -3.88 -4.68
C ARG A 46 11.44 -2.37 -4.55
N SER A 47 12.54 -1.91 -3.95
CA SER A 47 12.82 -0.49 -3.80
C SER A 47 13.06 0.19 -5.16
N CYS A 48 13.75 -0.49 -6.09
CA CYS A 48 13.93 -0.02 -7.46
C CYS A 48 12.58 0.07 -8.19
N ALA A 49 11.75 -0.98 -8.12
CA ALA A 49 10.44 -1.00 -8.75
C ALA A 49 9.55 0.16 -8.27
N LEU A 50 9.54 0.41 -6.95
CA LEU A 50 8.80 1.54 -6.39
C LEU A 50 9.32 2.90 -6.90
N ARG A 51 10.63 3.07 -6.99
CA ARG A 51 11.26 4.29 -7.50
C ARG A 51 10.93 4.51 -8.98
N SER A 52 11.04 3.48 -9.82
CA SER A 52 10.69 3.55 -11.25
C SER A 52 9.22 3.94 -11.42
N ALA A 53 8.31 3.34 -10.64
CA ALA A 53 6.90 3.69 -10.64
C ALA A 53 6.64 5.16 -10.24
N GLN A 54 7.34 5.67 -9.22
CA GLN A 54 7.24 7.07 -8.80
C GLN A 54 7.75 8.06 -9.88
N GLN A 55 8.67 7.61 -10.73
CA GLN A 55 9.20 8.37 -11.87
C GLN A 55 8.32 8.23 -13.12
N GLY A 56 7.25 7.41 -13.08
CA GLY A 56 6.37 7.13 -14.21
C GLY A 56 6.89 6.05 -15.15
N ASP A 57 8.03 5.42 -14.85
CA ASP A 57 8.53 4.26 -15.61
C ASP A 57 7.87 2.98 -15.13
N TYR A 58 6.60 2.83 -15.53
CA TYR A 58 5.80 1.65 -15.19
C TYR A 58 6.34 0.39 -15.84
N THR A 59 6.95 0.49 -17.02
CA THR A 59 7.51 -0.66 -17.75
C THR A 59 8.62 -1.32 -16.97
N GLU A 60 9.60 -0.55 -16.51
CA GLU A 60 10.68 -1.05 -15.67
C GLU A 60 10.17 -1.58 -14.34
N ALA A 61 9.27 -0.87 -13.70
CA ALA A 61 8.68 -1.30 -12.41
C ALA A 61 7.96 -2.66 -12.53
N ILE A 62 7.19 -2.88 -13.60
CA ILE A 62 6.52 -4.15 -13.89
C ILE A 62 7.53 -5.27 -14.16
N ALA A 63 8.59 -4.98 -14.91
CA ALA A 63 9.65 -5.95 -15.20
C ALA A 63 10.34 -6.43 -13.92
N LEU A 64 10.72 -5.50 -13.03
CA LEU A 64 11.38 -5.81 -11.76
C LEU A 64 10.48 -6.66 -10.83
N LEU A 65 9.19 -6.32 -10.70
CA LEU A 65 8.25 -7.11 -9.90
C LEU A 65 7.96 -8.47 -10.54
N SER A 66 7.90 -8.57 -11.87
CA SER A 66 7.75 -9.84 -12.57
C SER A 66 8.95 -10.76 -12.37
N GLN A 67 10.16 -10.20 -12.29
CA GLN A 67 11.36 -10.94 -11.93
C GLN A 67 11.29 -11.47 -10.48
N LEU A 68 10.77 -10.67 -9.54
CA LEU A 68 10.56 -11.11 -8.15
C LEU A 68 9.52 -12.22 -8.07
N ILE A 69 8.40 -12.08 -8.74
CA ILE A 69 7.33 -13.08 -8.81
C ILE A 69 7.83 -14.41 -9.40
N SER A 70 8.67 -14.35 -10.44
CA SER A 70 9.26 -15.57 -11.01
C SER A 70 10.16 -16.35 -10.04
N ARG A 71 10.81 -15.65 -9.11
CA ARG A 71 11.63 -16.27 -8.05
C ARG A 71 10.78 -16.73 -6.86
N HIS A 72 9.75 -15.96 -6.53
CA HIS A 72 8.89 -16.18 -5.35
C HIS A 72 7.41 -16.16 -5.76
N PRO A 73 6.92 -17.19 -6.46
CA PRO A 73 5.57 -17.22 -7.03
C PRO A 73 4.44 -17.26 -5.98
N TYR A 74 4.78 -17.41 -4.71
CA TYR A 74 3.81 -17.39 -3.60
C TYR A 74 3.94 -16.13 -2.72
N ASN A 75 4.57 -15.07 -3.21
CA ASN A 75 4.64 -13.80 -2.49
C ASN A 75 3.49 -12.88 -2.90
N ALA A 76 2.42 -12.87 -2.10
CA ALA A 76 1.23 -12.04 -2.33
C ALA A 76 1.52 -10.54 -2.46
N VAL A 77 2.54 -10.04 -1.72
CA VAL A 77 2.88 -8.61 -1.73
C VAL A 77 3.43 -8.17 -3.09
N ASP A 78 4.22 -9.01 -3.77
CA ASP A 78 4.78 -8.67 -5.07
C ASP A 78 3.69 -8.62 -6.16
N TYR A 79 2.69 -9.52 -6.11
CA TYR A 79 1.50 -9.44 -6.97
C TYR A 79 0.69 -8.18 -6.67
N ASN A 80 0.39 -7.89 -5.41
CA ASN A 80 -0.34 -6.67 -5.04
C ASN A 80 0.37 -5.40 -5.53
N ASN A 81 1.69 -5.34 -5.41
CA ASN A 81 2.48 -4.19 -5.86
C ASN A 81 2.49 -4.07 -7.37
N ARG A 82 2.61 -5.19 -8.12
CA ARG A 82 2.55 -5.18 -9.58
C ARG A 82 1.15 -4.80 -10.07
N GLY A 83 0.11 -5.31 -9.41
CA GLY A 83 -1.28 -4.92 -9.67
C GLY A 83 -1.50 -3.42 -9.52
N LEU A 84 -0.94 -2.80 -8.46
CA LEU A 84 -1.01 -1.36 -8.27
C LEU A 84 -0.34 -0.60 -9.44
N ILE A 85 0.80 -1.06 -9.93
CA ILE A 85 1.50 -0.43 -11.04
C ILE A 85 0.73 -0.64 -12.36
N TYR A 86 0.14 -1.82 -12.60
CA TYR A 86 -0.76 -2.04 -13.73
C TYR A 86 -1.98 -1.11 -13.68
N PHE A 87 -2.56 -0.89 -12.51
CA PHE A 87 -3.66 0.06 -12.35
C PHE A 87 -3.24 1.49 -12.70
N GLN A 88 -2.08 1.93 -12.21
CA GLN A 88 -1.52 3.26 -12.50
C GLN A 88 -1.15 3.46 -13.99
N SER A 89 -0.72 2.40 -14.66
CA SER A 89 -0.40 2.42 -16.10
C SER A 89 -1.62 2.29 -17.02
N GLY A 90 -2.83 2.09 -16.47
CA GLY A 90 -4.06 1.90 -17.21
C GLY A 90 -4.34 0.47 -17.66
N GLU A 91 -3.48 -0.50 -17.31
CA GLU A 91 -3.67 -1.93 -17.59
C GLU A 91 -4.60 -2.58 -16.54
N THR A 92 -5.82 -2.07 -16.46
CA THR A 92 -6.75 -2.32 -15.34
C THR A 92 -7.11 -3.79 -15.17
N GLN A 93 -7.28 -4.56 -16.27
CA GLN A 93 -7.59 -5.99 -16.15
C GLN A 93 -6.43 -6.79 -15.54
N LYS A 94 -5.18 -6.48 -15.93
CA LYS A 94 -4.01 -7.13 -15.32
C LYS A 94 -3.87 -6.78 -13.84
N ALA A 95 -4.26 -5.57 -13.46
CA ALA A 95 -4.31 -5.17 -12.06
C ALA A 95 -5.27 -6.04 -11.25
N LEU A 96 -6.49 -6.25 -11.75
CA LEU A 96 -7.49 -7.10 -11.10
C LEU A 96 -7.00 -8.55 -10.95
N ASP A 97 -6.39 -9.10 -12.01
CA ASP A 97 -5.86 -10.47 -12.00
C ASP A 97 -4.77 -10.64 -10.94
N ASP A 98 -3.88 -9.65 -10.80
CA ASP A 98 -2.82 -9.63 -9.81
C ASP A 98 -3.37 -9.45 -8.38
N TYR A 99 -4.34 -8.58 -8.15
CA TYR A 99 -4.99 -8.45 -6.84
C TYR A 99 -5.70 -9.75 -6.42
N ASN A 100 -6.43 -10.38 -7.34
CA ASN A 100 -7.08 -11.67 -7.09
C ASN A 100 -6.05 -12.77 -6.76
N THR A 101 -4.92 -12.79 -7.46
CA THR A 101 -3.82 -13.72 -7.19
C THR A 101 -3.21 -13.45 -5.81
N ALA A 102 -2.97 -12.19 -5.46
CA ALA A 102 -2.46 -11.80 -4.15
C ALA A 102 -3.38 -12.27 -3.02
N LEU A 103 -4.69 -12.07 -3.16
CA LEU A 103 -5.69 -12.48 -2.17
C LEU A 103 -5.90 -14.00 -2.11
N LYS A 104 -5.71 -14.71 -3.22
CA LYS A 104 -5.70 -16.18 -3.24
C LYS A 104 -4.49 -16.74 -2.48
N ILE A 105 -3.33 -16.10 -2.57
CA ILE A 105 -2.10 -16.51 -1.86
C ILE A 105 -2.19 -16.12 -0.38
N ASN A 106 -2.62 -14.89 -0.09
CA ASN A 106 -2.77 -14.38 1.28
C ASN A 106 -4.12 -13.66 1.45
N PRO A 107 -5.16 -14.36 1.94
CA PRO A 107 -6.47 -13.78 2.20
C PRO A 107 -6.49 -12.68 3.30
N ASN A 108 -5.41 -12.51 4.04
CA ASN A 108 -5.31 -11.52 5.12
C ASN A 108 -4.50 -10.28 4.70
N LEU A 109 -4.28 -10.06 3.41
CA LEU A 109 -3.53 -8.91 2.92
C LEU A 109 -4.45 -7.69 2.75
N ALA A 110 -4.62 -6.90 3.80
CA ALA A 110 -5.48 -5.71 3.83
C ALA A 110 -5.21 -4.72 2.67
N SER A 111 -3.93 -4.54 2.30
CA SER A 111 -3.56 -3.65 1.19
C SER A 111 -4.07 -4.13 -0.18
N ALA A 112 -4.18 -5.45 -0.38
CA ALA A 112 -4.71 -5.99 -1.64
C ALA A 112 -6.23 -5.78 -1.75
N TYR A 113 -6.96 -5.92 -0.65
CA TYR A 113 -8.39 -5.56 -0.62
C TYR A 113 -8.57 -4.08 -0.89
N ASN A 114 -7.84 -3.18 -0.20
CA ASN A 114 -7.93 -1.74 -0.49
C ASN A 114 -7.62 -1.40 -1.95
N ASN A 115 -6.62 -2.02 -2.55
CA ASN A 115 -6.26 -1.74 -3.95
C ASN A 115 -7.27 -2.30 -4.94
N ARG A 116 -7.86 -3.48 -4.67
CA ARG A 116 -8.93 -4.04 -5.48
C ARG A 116 -10.22 -3.23 -5.33
N ALA A 117 -10.51 -2.72 -4.13
CA ALA A 117 -11.60 -1.79 -3.91
C ALA A 117 -11.46 -0.50 -4.75
N ASN A 118 -10.25 0.06 -4.80
CA ASN A 118 -9.97 1.22 -5.68
C ASN A 118 -10.22 0.89 -7.16
N TYR A 119 -9.90 -0.32 -7.61
CA TYR A 119 -10.22 -0.77 -8.95
C TYR A 119 -11.74 -0.81 -9.16
N TYR A 120 -12.51 -1.43 -8.25
CA TYR A 120 -13.97 -1.50 -8.35
C TYR A 120 -14.60 -0.11 -8.33
N ALA A 121 -14.14 0.78 -7.46
CA ALA A 121 -14.63 2.16 -7.42
C ALA A 121 -14.38 2.90 -8.75
N ALA A 122 -13.21 2.73 -9.35
CA ALA A 122 -12.89 3.32 -10.66
C ALA A 122 -13.73 2.74 -11.81
N CYS A 123 -14.21 1.50 -11.68
CA CYS A 123 -15.14 0.87 -12.62
C CYS A 123 -16.62 1.25 -12.35
N GLY A 124 -16.92 2.00 -11.29
CA GLY A 124 -18.28 2.32 -10.87
C GLY A 124 -19.00 1.19 -10.11
N GLU A 125 -18.29 0.10 -9.78
CA GLU A 125 -18.80 -1.03 -9.00
C GLU A 125 -18.73 -0.70 -7.50
N LEU A 126 -19.43 0.35 -7.07
CA LEU A 126 -19.30 0.94 -5.73
C LEU A 126 -19.64 -0.03 -4.60
N ALA A 127 -20.62 -0.91 -4.80
CA ALA A 127 -20.96 -1.92 -3.78
C ALA A 127 -19.83 -2.94 -3.58
N ALA A 128 -19.17 -3.38 -4.64
CA ALA A 128 -18.02 -4.28 -4.55
C ALA A 128 -16.81 -3.57 -3.91
N ALA A 129 -16.63 -2.28 -4.22
CA ALA A 129 -15.60 -1.46 -3.59
C ALA A 129 -15.80 -1.35 -2.08
N LEU A 130 -17.01 -1.04 -1.62
CA LEU A 130 -17.32 -0.96 -0.18
C LEU A 130 -17.05 -2.27 0.53
N ALA A 131 -17.47 -3.41 -0.04
CA ALA A 131 -17.21 -4.73 0.56
C ALA A 131 -15.71 -5.02 0.74
N ASP A 132 -14.89 -4.65 -0.24
CA ASP A 132 -13.44 -4.83 -0.14
C ASP A 132 -12.77 -3.84 0.81
N TYR A 133 -13.25 -2.59 0.90
CA TYR A 133 -12.77 -1.65 1.93
C TYR A 133 -13.12 -2.14 3.33
N ASP A 134 -14.31 -2.71 3.55
CA ASP A 134 -14.70 -3.31 4.83
C ASP A 134 -13.73 -4.42 5.21
N GLN A 135 -13.41 -5.34 4.29
CA GLN A 135 -12.41 -6.38 4.54
C GLN A 135 -11.02 -5.80 4.84
N ALA A 136 -10.60 -4.75 4.16
CA ALA A 136 -9.31 -4.09 4.42
C ALA A 136 -9.27 -3.49 5.83
N ILE A 137 -10.36 -2.88 6.28
CA ILE A 137 -10.52 -2.27 7.61
C ILE A 137 -10.61 -3.33 8.71
N ASP A 138 -11.37 -4.40 8.49
CA ASP A 138 -11.49 -5.52 9.44
C ASP A 138 -10.13 -6.19 9.69
N LEU A 139 -9.33 -6.37 8.64
CA LEU A 139 -7.99 -6.94 8.73
C LEU A 139 -6.96 -5.96 9.34
N ASN A 140 -7.12 -4.68 9.08
CA ASN A 140 -6.26 -3.63 9.63
C ASN A 140 -7.05 -2.34 9.91
N PRO A 141 -7.62 -2.20 11.11
CA PRO A 141 -8.39 -1.01 11.50
C PRO A 141 -7.60 0.31 11.42
N ARG A 142 -6.28 0.24 11.40
CA ARG A 142 -5.39 1.42 11.24
C ARG A 142 -5.02 1.71 9.79
N HIS A 143 -5.66 1.06 8.81
CA HIS A 143 -5.42 1.31 7.40
C HIS A 143 -6.09 2.61 6.95
N VAL A 144 -5.47 3.75 7.27
CA VAL A 144 -6.05 5.10 7.07
C VAL A 144 -6.57 5.31 5.64
N ARG A 145 -5.85 4.82 4.62
CA ARG A 145 -6.28 4.95 3.22
C ARG A 145 -7.58 4.21 2.92
N ALA A 146 -7.84 3.07 3.57
CA ALA A 146 -9.09 2.35 3.37
C ALA A 146 -10.29 3.15 3.92
N TRP A 147 -10.12 3.79 5.08
CA TRP A 147 -11.13 4.70 5.63
C TRP A 147 -11.41 5.88 4.71
N ILE A 148 -10.36 6.55 4.20
CA ILE A 148 -10.48 7.68 3.28
C ILE A 148 -11.21 7.25 2.00
N ASN A 149 -10.76 6.17 1.36
CA ASN A 149 -11.32 5.71 0.09
C ASN A 149 -12.77 5.22 0.24
N ARG A 150 -13.10 4.54 1.36
CA ARG A 150 -14.47 4.16 1.69
C ARG A 150 -15.36 5.39 1.87
N GLY A 151 -14.87 6.43 2.57
CA GLY A 151 -15.57 7.71 2.72
C GLY A 151 -15.82 8.39 1.38
N ILE A 152 -14.82 8.42 0.47
CA ILE A 152 -15.00 8.94 -0.89
C ILE A 152 -16.07 8.15 -1.63
N THR A 153 -16.08 6.82 -1.51
CA THR A 153 -17.08 5.96 -2.16
C THR A 153 -18.50 6.21 -1.62
N TRP A 154 -18.66 6.41 -0.31
CA TRP A 154 -19.93 6.80 0.28
C TRP A 154 -20.40 8.17 -0.20
N ARG A 155 -19.50 9.15 -0.30
CA ARG A 155 -19.80 10.45 -0.90
C ARG A 155 -20.29 10.33 -2.34
N ASP A 156 -19.64 9.49 -3.14
CA ASP A 156 -19.98 9.27 -4.56
C ASP A 156 -21.36 8.58 -4.70
N LEU A 157 -21.81 7.87 -3.67
CA LEU A 157 -23.18 7.35 -3.54
C LEU A 157 -24.19 8.39 -3.02
N GLY A 158 -23.74 9.59 -2.66
CA GLY A 158 -24.58 10.64 -2.05
C GLY A 158 -24.89 10.42 -0.57
N GLN A 159 -24.23 9.45 0.07
CA GLN A 159 -24.37 9.14 1.50
C GLN A 159 -23.32 9.97 2.27
N TYR A 160 -23.65 11.24 2.50
CA TYR A 160 -22.69 12.22 3.01
C TYR A 160 -22.37 12.01 4.49
N GLU A 161 -23.34 11.58 5.30
CA GLU A 161 -23.15 11.27 6.71
C GLU A 161 -22.14 10.14 6.89
N GLU A 162 -22.33 9.04 6.19
CA GLU A 162 -21.43 7.89 6.23
C GLU A 162 -20.03 8.25 5.73
N ALA A 163 -19.94 9.12 4.72
CA ALA A 163 -18.66 9.62 4.23
C ALA A 163 -17.91 10.40 5.33
N ILE A 164 -18.59 11.31 6.01
CA ILE A 164 -18.03 12.14 7.08
C ILE A 164 -17.54 11.27 8.24
N GLU A 165 -18.36 10.30 8.70
CA GLU A 165 -17.94 9.35 9.76
C GLU A 165 -16.64 8.63 9.42
N ASN A 166 -16.48 8.22 8.17
CA ASN A 166 -15.24 7.57 7.71
C ASN A 166 -14.03 8.49 7.79
N PHE A 167 -14.18 9.76 7.41
CA PHE A 167 -13.10 10.74 7.52
C PHE A 167 -12.79 11.09 8.98
N GLU A 168 -13.78 11.14 9.86
CA GLU A 168 -13.57 11.34 11.29
C GLU A 168 -12.78 10.23 11.92
N VAL A 169 -13.10 8.98 11.60
CA VAL A 169 -12.29 7.83 12.05
C VAL A 169 -10.86 7.91 11.48
N ALA A 170 -10.70 8.27 10.21
CA ALA A 170 -9.38 8.42 9.60
C ALA A 170 -8.52 9.48 10.30
N LEU A 171 -9.11 10.59 10.75
CA LEU A 171 -8.43 11.66 11.50
C LEU A 171 -7.87 11.20 12.85
N LEU A 172 -8.51 10.22 13.51
CA LEU A 172 -8.04 9.70 14.81
C LEU A 172 -6.64 9.08 14.73
N PHE A 173 -6.19 8.71 13.54
CA PHE A 173 -4.87 8.08 13.35
C PHE A 173 -3.74 9.10 13.13
N GLY A 174 -4.02 10.39 12.97
CA GLY A 174 -3.02 11.46 12.84
C GLY A 174 -2.13 11.33 11.61
N GLN A 175 -2.64 10.73 10.53
CA GLN A 175 -1.94 10.55 9.27
C GLN A 175 -2.75 11.14 8.12
N LEU A 176 -2.06 11.72 7.14
CA LEU A 176 -2.70 12.30 5.94
C LEU A 176 -3.76 13.39 6.25
N GLU A 177 -3.63 14.07 7.39
CA GLU A 177 -4.64 15.01 7.89
C GLU A 177 -5.06 16.05 6.84
N GLY A 178 -4.10 16.65 6.13
CA GLY A 178 -4.39 17.62 5.08
C GLY A 178 -5.28 17.05 3.97
N HIS A 179 -5.08 15.79 3.58
CA HIS A 179 -5.92 15.10 2.59
C HIS A 179 -7.30 14.78 3.17
N ILE A 180 -7.37 14.32 4.42
CA ILE A 180 -8.63 13.98 5.07
C ILE A 180 -9.51 15.21 5.25
N TRP A 181 -8.93 16.33 5.72
CA TRP A 181 -9.65 17.61 5.82
C TRP A 181 -10.14 18.08 4.45
N ALA A 182 -9.35 17.89 3.39
CA ALA A 182 -9.73 18.24 2.02
C ALA A 182 -10.95 17.43 1.54
N GLU A 183 -10.93 16.10 1.73
CA GLU A 183 -12.00 15.21 1.30
C GLU A 183 -13.27 15.40 2.13
N ARG A 184 -13.15 15.60 3.45
CA ARG A 184 -14.30 15.88 4.31
C ARG A 184 -14.91 17.25 3.97
N GLY A 185 -14.09 18.26 3.77
CA GLY A 185 -14.53 19.58 3.33
C GLY A 185 -15.26 19.52 1.97
N ARG A 186 -14.76 18.71 1.02
CA ARG A 186 -15.45 18.49 -0.25
C ARG A 186 -16.80 17.81 -0.05
N THR A 187 -16.91 16.90 0.90
CA THR A 187 -18.15 16.23 1.24
C THR A 187 -19.18 17.22 1.81
N TYR A 188 -18.79 18.05 2.77
CA TYR A 188 -19.64 19.13 3.30
C TYR A 188 -20.07 20.11 2.21
N HIS A 189 -19.17 20.47 1.30
CA HIS A 189 -19.47 21.35 0.17
C HIS A 189 -20.56 20.77 -0.74
N LEU A 190 -20.45 19.47 -1.10
CA LEU A 190 -21.46 18.79 -1.92
C LEU A 190 -22.79 18.58 -1.17
N TRP A 191 -22.74 18.46 0.14
CA TRP A 191 -23.93 18.32 0.99
C TRP A 191 -24.63 19.66 1.25
N GLY A 192 -23.95 20.79 0.99
CA GLY A 192 -24.47 22.15 1.18
C GLY A 192 -24.17 22.77 2.55
N ASP A 193 -23.37 22.11 3.39
CA ASP A 193 -22.84 22.72 4.64
C ASP A 193 -21.56 23.50 4.34
N TRP A 194 -21.74 24.69 3.84
CA TRP A 194 -20.64 25.55 3.41
C TRP A 194 -19.75 26.04 4.57
N ASN A 195 -20.30 26.19 5.77
CA ASN A 195 -19.53 26.61 6.94
C ASN A 195 -18.52 25.54 7.35
N CYS A 196 -18.96 24.28 7.42
CA CYS A 196 -18.08 23.15 7.69
C CYS A 196 -17.09 22.94 6.56
N ALA A 197 -17.50 23.09 5.29
CA ALA A 197 -16.61 22.99 4.14
C ALA A 197 -15.47 24.01 4.20
N ILE A 198 -15.79 25.30 4.43
CA ILE A 198 -14.79 26.36 4.55
C ILE A 198 -13.80 26.10 5.70
N ALA A 199 -14.32 25.68 6.86
CA ALA A 199 -13.49 25.37 8.02
C ALA A 199 -12.50 24.24 7.72
N ASP A 200 -12.95 23.19 7.07
CA ASP A 200 -12.10 22.03 6.73
C ASP A 200 -11.09 22.35 5.61
N TYR A 201 -11.49 23.13 4.61
CA TYR A 201 -10.55 23.62 3.58
C TYR A 201 -9.43 24.46 4.17
N HIS A 202 -9.73 25.35 5.13
CA HIS A 202 -8.69 26.10 5.83
C HIS A 202 -7.75 25.19 6.62
N ARG A 203 -8.27 24.19 7.35
CA ARG A 203 -7.43 23.20 8.05
C ARG A 203 -6.53 22.42 7.08
N ALA A 204 -7.09 21.97 5.96
CA ALA A 204 -6.31 21.26 4.93
C ALA A 204 -5.17 22.13 4.40
N LEU A 205 -5.42 23.43 4.11
CA LEU A 205 -4.42 24.36 3.61
C LEU A 205 -3.28 24.62 4.60
N THR A 206 -3.52 24.48 5.92
CA THR A 206 -2.43 24.59 6.92
C THR A 206 -1.51 23.36 6.93
N GLN A 207 -2.00 22.21 6.52
CA GLN A 207 -1.28 20.93 6.56
C GLN A 207 -0.64 20.54 5.23
N LEU A 208 -1.14 21.09 4.12
CA LEU A 208 -0.62 20.80 2.79
C LEU A 208 0.60 21.67 2.45
N PRO A 209 1.58 21.12 1.71
CA PRO A 209 2.79 21.84 1.35
C PRO A 209 2.48 23.07 0.48
N SER A 210 3.27 24.14 0.66
CA SER A 210 3.22 25.30 -0.22
C SER A 210 3.92 25.01 -1.57
N MET A 211 3.52 25.74 -2.61
CA MET A 211 4.01 25.53 -3.99
C MET A 211 5.52 25.80 -4.14
N ASP A 212 6.09 26.67 -3.31
CA ASP A 212 7.40 27.27 -3.58
C ASP A 212 8.62 26.36 -3.34
N ASN A 213 8.50 25.27 -2.57
CA ASN A 213 9.65 24.43 -2.20
C ASN A 213 9.34 22.91 -2.06
N SER A 214 8.19 22.45 -2.48
CA SER A 214 7.79 21.06 -2.22
C SER A 214 8.08 20.16 -3.41
N LYS A 215 8.67 18.98 -3.12
CA LYS A 215 8.75 17.85 -4.07
C LYS A 215 7.42 17.06 -4.13
N ASP A 216 6.47 17.38 -3.27
CA ASP A 216 5.15 16.75 -3.23
C ASP A 216 4.19 17.41 -4.22
N VAL A 217 4.29 16.99 -5.48
CA VAL A 217 3.45 17.48 -6.58
C VAL A 217 1.96 17.22 -6.30
N THR A 218 1.64 16.11 -5.62
CA THR A 218 0.24 15.73 -5.31
C THR A 218 -0.37 16.66 -4.28
N GLY A 219 0.36 16.96 -3.20
CA GLY A 219 -0.08 17.90 -2.17
C GLY A 219 -0.21 19.33 -2.72
N CYS A 220 0.71 19.76 -3.58
CA CYS A 220 0.62 21.07 -4.24
C CYS A 220 -0.60 21.17 -5.18
N ARG A 221 -0.91 20.12 -5.94
CA ARG A 221 -2.10 20.09 -6.81
C ARG A 221 -3.39 20.16 -6.00
N LEU A 222 -3.47 19.38 -4.91
CA LEU A 222 -4.62 19.40 -4.01
C LEU A 222 -4.81 20.79 -3.37
N ARG A 223 -3.72 21.43 -2.95
CA ARG A 223 -3.75 22.80 -2.40
C ARG A 223 -4.38 23.78 -3.40
N LEU A 224 -3.93 23.79 -4.65
CA LEU A 224 -4.49 24.66 -5.68
C LEU A 224 -5.99 24.40 -5.91
N GLN A 225 -6.38 23.15 -5.88
CA GLN A 225 -7.79 22.76 -6.02
C GLN A 225 -8.64 23.27 -4.86
N LEU A 226 -8.13 23.19 -3.63
CA LEU A 226 -8.81 23.71 -2.44
C LEU A 226 -8.96 25.24 -2.48
N GLU A 227 -7.92 25.95 -2.91
CA GLU A 227 -7.97 27.40 -3.08
C GLU A 227 -9.04 27.82 -4.10
N ASN A 228 -9.20 27.07 -5.18
CA ASN A 228 -10.27 27.28 -6.16
C ASN A 228 -11.66 27.05 -5.55
N TRP A 229 -11.90 25.91 -4.89
CA TRP A 229 -13.18 25.60 -4.25
C TRP A 229 -13.54 26.60 -3.16
N LEU A 230 -12.56 27.05 -2.39
CA LEU A 230 -12.75 28.07 -1.36
C LEU A 230 -13.16 29.42 -2.00
N ASN A 231 -12.53 29.82 -3.08
CA ASN A 231 -12.86 31.03 -3.83
C ASN A 231 -14.28 30.97 -4.42
N GLU A 232 -14.68 29.81 -4.96
CA GLU A 232 -16.05 29.58 -5.44
C GLU A 232 -17.07 29.82 -4.31
N LEU A 233 -16.92 29.15 -3.16
CA LEU A 233 -17.81 29.28 -2.02
C LEU A 233 -17.89 30.72 -1.49
N LEU A 234 -16.77 31.41 -1.43
CA LEU A 234 -16.70 32.80 -0.95
C LEU A 234 -17.28 33.80 -1.95
N SER A 235 -17.25 33.50 -3.25
CA SER A 235 -17.86 34.34 -4.29
C SER A 235 -19.40 34.21 -4.30
N ASP A 236 -19.92 33.00 -4.10
CA ASP A 236 -21.35 32.74 -4.05
C ASP A 236 -22.04 33.32 -2.80
N GLN A 237 -21.27 33.54 -1.72
CA GLN A 237 -21.76 34.21 -0.51
C GLN A 237 -21.80 35.74 -0.59
N ARG A 238 -21.30 36.36 -1.68
CA ARG A 238 -21.43 37.82 -1.83
C ARG A 238 -22.86 38.19 -2.14
N PRO A 239 -23.54 38.93 -1.28
CA PRO A 239 -24.88 39.40 -1.59
C PRO A 239 -24.81 40.26 -2.85
N ASN A 240 -25.66 39.94 -3.84
CA ASN A 240 -25.89 40.83 -4.97
C ASN A 240 -26.60 42.11 -4.41
N TRP A 241 -25.78 43.13 -4.13
CA TRP A 241 -26.28 44.50 -3.85
C TRP A 241 -26.52 45.22 -5.15
#